data_9bc05ca39dab9b39994e555f04590740
#
_entry.id   9bc05ca39dab9b39994e555f04590740
#
_cell.length_a   1.000
_cell.length_b   1.000
_cell.length_c   1.000
_cell.angle_alpha   90.00
_cell.angle_beta   90.00
_cell.angle_gamma   90.00
#
_symmetry.space_group_name_H-M   'P 1'
#
loop_
_entity.id
_entity.type
_entity.pdbx_description
1 polymer ?
#
loop_
_entity_poly.entity_id
_entity_poly.type
_entity_poly.pdbx_seq_one_letter_code
_entity_poly.pdbx_strand_id
1 'polypeptide(L)'
;MLDKETKNKIDDLRQILVGKVTDPRSQVEQITNALLYKFMNDMDEESISLGGVPSYFVKEYKKYSWKNLLDEKISGIERVNLYSTAIDRMYFNENLPKTFREIFKDSALPFKDPKVFNKFITRINDFKYSNSESLGDSFEYLLSFMGSQGDAGQFRTPRHIIDFVVEIINPKKNETILDPACGTAGFLISSYKYILKQNTN
;
A
#
# COMPACT_ATOMS: atom_id res chain seq x y z
N MET A 1 -2.52 -13.70 6.85
CA MET A 1 -2.03 -12.94 8.05
C MET A 1 -0.62 -12.49 7.76
N LEU A 2 -0.32 -11.20 8.00
CA LEU A 2 1.00 -10.62 7.70
C LEU A 2 2.08 -11.32 8.53
N ASP A 3 3.18 -11.72 7.87
CA ASP A 3 4.33 -12.37 8.52
C ASP A 3 5.10 -11.40 9.42
N LYS A 4 5.90 -11.95 10.32
CA LYS A 4 6.65 -11.17 11.31
C LYS A 4 7.71 -10.26 10.65
N GLU A 5 8.30 -10.71 9.55
CA GLU A 5 9.34 -9.95 8.84
C GLU A 5 8.74 -8.68 8.23
N THR A 6 7.60 -8.81 7.55
CA THR A 6 6.90 -7.67 6.96
C THR A 6 6.41 -6.68 8.02
N LYS A 7 5.90 -7.16 9.17
CA LYS A 7 5.55 -6.28 10.30
C LYS A 7 6.76 -5.49 10.79
N ASN A 8 7.89 -6.14 11.00
CA ASN A 8 9.12 -5.46 11.42
C ASN A 8 9.56 -4.39 10.41
N LYS A 9 9.46 -4.67 9.11
CA LYS A 9 9.78 -3.68 8.06
C LYS A 9 8.88 -2.44 8.16
N ILE A 10 7.59 -2.63 8.43
CA ILE A 10 6.64 -1.52 8.63
C ILE A 10 6.98 -0.72 9.89
N ASP A 11 7.30 -1.40 10.98
CA ASP A 11 7.70 -0.74 12.23
C ASP A 11 8.99 0.06 12.06
N ASP A 12 9.98 -0.46 11.32
CA ASP A 12 11.21 0.26 10.99
C ASP A 12 10.92 1.52 10.14
N LEU A 13 10.02 1.43 9.16
CA LEU A 13 9.59 2.61 8.38
C LEU A 13 9.00 3.70 9.27
N ARG A 14 8.16 3.33 10.22
CA ARG A 14 7.61 4.27 11.19
C ARG A 14 8.71 4.90 12.03
N GLN A 15 9.67 4.09 12.53
CA GLN A 15 10.81 4.61 13.29
C GLN A 15 11.67 5.61 12.50
N ILE A 16 11.86 5.40 11.20
CA ILE A 16 12.56 6.35 10.33
C ILE A 16 11.84 7.70 10.30
N LEU A 17 10.51 7.69 10.34
CA LEU A 17 9.68 8.90 10.27
C LEU A 17 9.47 9.57 11.64
N VAL A 18 9.72 8.89 12.76
CA VAL A 18 9.62 9.48 14.10
C VAL A 18 10.53 10.72 14.21
N GLY A 19 9.99 11.82 14.72
CA GLY A 19 10.69 13.09 14.86
C GLY A 19 10.88 13.87 13.55
N LYS A 20 10.46 13.31 12.40
CA LYS A 20 10.46 13.99 11.09
C LYS A 20 9.03 14.29 10.62
N VAL A 21 8.12 13.39 10.93
CA VAL A 21 6.67 13.51 10.71
C VAL A 21 6.01 13.35 12.06
N THR A 22 5.49 14.42 12.62
CA THR A 22 5.00 14.45 14.00
C THR A 22 3.65 13.76 14.19
N ASP A 23 2.80 13.84 13.18
CA ASP A 23 1.48 13.25 13.21
C ASP A 23 1.52 11.77 12.76
N PRO A 24 1.06 10.81 13.58
CA PRO A 24 1.01 9.40 13.23
C PRO A 24 0.19 9.09 11.97
N ARG A 25 -0.87 9.85 11.70
CA ARG A 25 -1.66 9.69 10.47
C ARG A 25 -0.84 10.02 9.24
N SER A 26 -0.10 11.13 9.31
CA SER A 26 0.83 11.51 8.23
C SER A 26 1.95 10.49 8.06
N GLN A 27 2.44 9.84 9.14
CA GLN A 27 3.40 8.74 9.00
C GLN A 27 2.81 7.56 8.21
N VAL A 28 1.59 7.15 8.56
CA VAL A 28 0.87 6.06 7.86
C VAL A 28 0.64 6.43 6.40
N GLU A 29 0.22 7.67 6.13
CA GLU A 29 0.02 8.19 4.78
C GLU A 29 1.30 8.11 3.94
N GLN A 30 2.44 8.59 4.46
CA GLN A 30 3.71 8.54 3.74
C GLN A 30 4.14 7.10 3.41
N ILE A 31 3.97 6.17 4.35
CA ILE A 31 4.28 4.76 4.12
C ILE A 31 3.33 4.16 3.08
N THR A 32 2.03 4.44 3.19
CA THR A 32 1.01 3.97 2.24
C THR A 32 1.30 4.42 0.82
N ASN A 33 1.57 5.73 0.64
CA ASN A 33 1.88 6.30 -0.67
C ASN A 33 3.13 5.65 -1.28
N ALA A 34 4.18 5.47 -0.49
CA ALA A 34 5.43 4.89 -0.97
C ALA A 34 5.27 3.39 -1.31
N LEU A 35 4.55 2.61 -0.49
CA LEU A 35 4.28 1.21 -0.75
C LEU A 35 3.42 1.02 -2.02
N LEU A 36 2.38 1.84 -2.18
CA LEU A 36 1.54 1.81 -3.37
C LEU A 36 2.32 2.21 -4.62
N TYR A 37 3.15 3.25 -4.51
CA TYR A 37 3.99 3.70 -5.62
C TYR A 37 4.96 2.59 -6.07
N LYS A 38 5.65 1.96 -5.11
CA LYS A 38 6.52 0.82 -5.43
C LYS A 38 5.74 -0.34 -6.04
N PHE A 39 4.60 -0.70 -5.47
CA PHE A 39 3.75 -1.79 -5.97
C PHE A 39 3.35 -1.58 -7.44
N MET A 40 2.93 -0.38 -7.82
CA MET A 40 2.59 -0.07 -9.21
C MET A 40 3.79 -0.27 -10.15
N ASN A 41 5.00 0.13 -9.72
CA ASN A 41 6.21 -0.13 -10.50
C ASN A 41 6.53 -1.62 -10.60
N ASP A 42 6.40 -2.37 -9.49
CA ASP A 42 6.66 -3.81 -9.49
C ASP A 42 5.69 -4.54 -10.45
N MET A 43 4.43 -4.13 -10.51
CA MET A 43 3.45 -4.66 -11.48
C MET A 43 3.83 -4.36 -12.93
N ASP A 44 4.32 -3.14 -13.22
CA ASP A 44 4.82 -2.80 -14.56
C ASP A 44 6.06 -3.64 -14.94
N GLU A 45 7.01 -3.81 -14.01
CA GLU A 45 8.21 -4.65 -14.23
C GLU A 45 7.85 -6.13 -14.41
N GLU A 46 6.90 -6.64 -13.65
CA GLU A 46 6.40 -8.01 -13.82
C GLU A 46 5.74 -8.21 -15.19
N SER A 47 4.88 -7.27 -15.60
CA SER A 47 4.27 -7.29 -16.94
C SER A 47 5.33 -7.33 -18.03
N ILE A 48 6.36 -6.48 -17.96
CA ILE A 48 7.47 -6.44 -18.92
C ILE A 48 8.23 -7.77 -18.92
N SER A 49 8.49 -8.35 -17.75
CA SER A 49 9.22 -9.62 -17.62
C SER A 49 8.49 -10.80 -18.28
N LEU A 50 7.17 -10.74 -18.34
CA LEU A 50 6.29 -11.71 -18.98
C LEU A 50 6.02 -11.41 -20.47
N GLY A 51 6.73 -10.43 -21.06
CA GLY A 51 6.57 -10.04 -22.46
C GLY A 51 5.40 -9.10 -22.74
N GLY A 52 4.75 -8.57 -21.69
CA GLY A 52 3.70 -7.55 -21.78
C GLY A 52 4.26 -6.12 -21.86
N VAL A 53 3.37 -5.15 -21.65
CA VAL A 53 3.71 -3.72 -21.65
C VAL A 53 3.38 -3.10 -20.30
N PRO A 54 4.13 -2.06 -19.87
CA PRO A 54 3.82 -1.33 -18.64
C PRO A 54 2.48 -0.59 -18.80
N SER A 55 1.76 -0.45 -17.69
CA SER A 55 0.45 0.19 -17.66
C SER A 55 0.47 1.53 -16.92
N TYR A 56 1.27 1.67 -15.88
CA TYR A 56 1.23 2.82 -14.96
C TYR A 56 2.27 3.89 -15.31
N PHE A 57 3.53 3.48 -15.50
CA PHE A 57 4.64 4.39 -15.79
C PHE A 57 4.97 4.46 -17.27
N VAL A 58 4.01 4.99 -18.03
CA VAL A 58 4.11 5.13 -19.50
C VAL A 58 4.17 6.60 -19.91
N LYS A 59 4.60 6.88 -21.14
CA LYS A 59 4.68 8.24 -21.72
C LYS A 59 5.47 9.19 -20.81
N GLU A 60 4.88 10.34 -20.47
CA GLU A 60 5.46 11.37 -19.60
C GLU A 60 5.69 10.90 -18.15
N TYR A 61 4.98 9.88 -17.70
CA TYR A 61 5.13 9.30 -16.36
C TYR A 61 6.29 8.31 -16.23
N LYS A 62 6.91 7.89 -17.34
CA LYS A 62 8.05 6.96 -17.36
C LYS A 62 9.22 7.46 -16.51
N LYS A 63 9.46 8.77 -16.48
CA LYS A 63 10.52 9.40 -15.67
C LYS A 63 10.29 9.23 -14.17
N TYR A 64 9.07 8.99 -13.73
CA TYR A 64 8.68 8.77 -12.34
C TYR A 64 8.66 7.30 -11.93
N SER A 65 9.15 6.36 -12.75
CA SER A 65 9.24 4.96 -12.32
C SER A 65 10.08 4.81 -11.06
N TRP A 66 9.75 3.84 -10.21
CA TRP A 66 10.50 3.58 -8.97
C TRP A 66 11.97 3.29 -9.23
N LYS A 67 12.27 2.62 -10.35
CA LYS A 67 13.63 2.37 -10.82
C LYS A 67 14.45 3.65 -11.00
N ASN A 68 13.85 4.71 -11.53
CA ASN A 68 14.53 6.00 -11.70
C ASN A 68 14.80 6.69 -10.35
N LEU A 69 13.93 6.48 -9.34
CA LEU A 69 14.19 6.95 -7.97
C LEU A 69 15.42 6.27 -7.35
N LEU A 70 15.68 5.03 -7.72
CA LEU A 70 16.81 4.24 -7.18
C LEU A 70 18.09 4.41 -8.01
N ASP A 71 18.08 5.17 -9.09
CA ASP A 71 19.27 5.41 -9.90
C ASP A 71 20.38 6.04 -9.03
N GLU A 72 21.54 5.38 -9.00
CA GLU A 72 22.70 5.82 -8.21
C GLU A 72 23.33 7.12 -8.75
N LYS A 73 22.99 7.49 -9.99
CA LYS A 73 23.53 8.71 -10.64
C LYS A 73 22.87 10.00 -10.14
N ILE A 74 21.67 9.90 -9.55
CA ILE A 74 20.98 11.06 -9.01
C ILE A 74 21.40 11.33 -7.56
N SER A 75 21.61 12.60 -7.22
CA SER A 75 21.90 13.00 -5.86
C SER A 75 20.72 12.76 -4.91
N GLY A 76 20.99 12.72 -3.60
CA GLY A 76 19.91 12.59 -2.62
C GLY A 76 18.88 13.71 -2.67
N ILE A 77 19.29 14.94 -3.01
CA ILE A 77 18.38 16.09 -3.16
C ILE A 77 17.51 15.91 -4.41
N GLU A 78 18.10 15.51 -5.52
CA GLU A 78 17.35 15.22 -6.76
C GLU A 78 16.34 14.09 -6.53
N ARG A 79 16.71 13.06 -5.78
CA ARG A 79 15.82 11.94 -5.42
C ARG A 79 14.61 12.41 -4.61
N VAL A 80 14.81 13.25 -3.61
CA VAL A 80 13.71 13.88 -2.83
C VAL A 80 12.79 14.68 -3.75
N ASN A 81 13.35 15.50 -4.63
CA ASN A 81 12.57 16.33 -5.55
C ASN A 81 11.80 15.48 -6.57
N LEU A 82 12.43 14.43 -7.10
CA LEU A 82 11.81 13.52 -8.05
C LEU A 82 10.62 12.81 -7.41
N TYR A 83 10.78 12.27 -6.20
CA TYR A 83 9.70 11.61 -5.46
C TYR A 83 8.57 12.59 -5.12
N SER A 84 8.90 13.77 -4.58
CA SER A 84 7.89 14.77 -4.23
C SER A 84 7.07 15.19 -5.46
N THR A 85 7.74 15.40 -6.61
CA THR A 85 7.04 15.70 -7.86
C THR A 85 6.21 14.50 -8.35
N ALA A 86 6.73 13.29 -8.21
CA ALA A 86 6.03 12.08 -8.63
C ALA A 86 4.71 11.89 -7.89
N ILE A 87 4.70 11.95 -6.55
CA ILE A 87 3.47 11.76 -5.76
C ILE A 87 2.42 12.83 -6.07
N ASP A 88 2.83 14.09 -6.26
CA ASP A 88 1.93 15.18 -6.69
C ASP A 88 1.32 14.88 -8.08
N ARG A 89 2.10 14.34 -9.01
CA ARG A 89 1.66 14.03 -10.37
C ARG A 89 0.82 12.77 -10.50
N MET A 90 0.91 11.82 -9.54
CA MET A 90 0.12 10.56 -9.58
C MET A 90 -1.38 10.80 -9.59
N TYR A 91 -1.88 11.83 -8.91
CA TYR A 91 -3.30 12.19 -8.96
C TYR A 91 -3.80 12.47 -10.39
N PHE A 92 -2.94 13.06 -11.22
CA PHE A 92 -3.27 13.43 -12.61
C PHE A 92 -2.94 12.34 -13.63
N ASN A 93 -2.37 11.21 -13.20
CA ASN A 93 -2.00 10.12 -14.10
C ASN A 93 -3.22 9.28 -14.49
N GLU A 94 -3.80 9.55 -15.65
CA GLU A 94 -4.98 8.83 -16.16
C GLU A 94 -4.73 7.34 -16.44
N ASN A 95 -3.46 6.90 -16.49
CA ASN A 95 -3.14 5.47 -16.60
C ASN A 95 -3.36 4.73 -15.27
N LEU A 96 -3.50 5.44 -14.14
CA LEU A 96 -3.81 4.83 -12.85
C LEU A 96 -5.33 4.64 -12.70
N PRO A 97 -5.78 3.55 -12.06
CA PRO A 97 -7.16 3.41 -11.60
C PRO A 97 -7.58 4.62 -10.75
N LYS A 98 -8.82 5.06 -10.89
CA LYS A 98 -9.34 6.22 -10.15
C LYS A 98 -9.07 6.11 -8.64
N THR A 99 -9.29 4.93 -8.06
CA THR A 99 -9.07 4.67 -6.62
C THR A 99 -7.61 4.94 -6.21
N PHE A 100 -6.65 4.56 -7.05
CA PHE A 100 -5.23 4.81 -6.77
C PHE A 100 -4.89 6.30 -6.87
N ARG A 101 -5.44 6.99 -7.87
CA ARG A 101 -5.25 8.44 -8.01
C ARG A 101 -5.75 9.20 -6.79
N GLU A 102 -6.94 8.84 -6.26
CA GLU A 102 -7.51 9.48 -5.08
C GLU A 102 -6.64 9.32 -3.82
N ILE A 103 -5.84 8.26 -3.71
CA ILE A 103 -4.87 8.09 -2.60
C ILE A 103 -3.78 9.16 -2.66
N PHE A 104 -3.36 9.56 -3.87
CA PHE A 104 -2.34 10.59 -4.07
C PHE A 104 -2.89 12.02 -4.08
N LYS A 105 -4.20 12.19 -3.95
CA LYS A 105 -4.81 13.52 -3.89
C LYS A 105 -4.26 14.30 -2.71
N ASP A 106 -3.81 15.51 -2.95
CA ASP A 106 -3.22 16.42 -1.96
C ASP A 106 -2.02 15.83 -1.20
N SER A 107 -1.42 14.74 -1.71
CA SER A 107 -0.25 14.11 -1.10
C SER A 107 0.99 14.98 -1.24
N ALA A 108 1.71 15.17 -0.14
CA ALA A 108 2.96 15.90 -0.11
C ALA A 108 3.99 15.20 0.77
N LEU A 109 5.27 15.32 0.43
CA LEU A 109 6.36 14.84 1.29
C LEU A 109 6.65 15.89 2.38
N PRO A 110 6.38 15.61 3.68
CA PRO A 110 6.48 16.60 4.75
C PRO A 110 7.92 16.87 5.22
N PHE A 111 8.92 16.17 4.68
CA PHE A 111 10.33 16.33 5.04
C PHE A 111 11.22 16.31 3.81
N LYS A 112 12.35 17.03 3.89
CA LYS A 112 13.28 17.21 2.75
C LYS A 112 14.72 16.77 3.05
N ASP A 113 14.97 16.11 4.19
CA ASP A 113 16.27 15.59 4.55
C ASP A 113 16.64 14.39 3.65
N PRO A 114 17.67 14.52 2.77
CA PRO A 114 18.00 13.45 1.82
C PRO A 114 18.49 12.17 2.50
N LYS A 115 19.10 12.27 3.67
CA LYS A 115 19.61 11.10 4.41
C LYS A 115 18.45 10.28 4.99
N VAL A 116 17.46 10.97 5.56
CA VAL A 116 16.25 10.34 6.08
C VAL A 116 15.45 9.75 4.93
N PHE A 117 15.28 10.50 3.85
CA PHE A 117 14.56 10.05 2.66
C PHE A 117 15.21 8.82 2.02
N ASN A 118 16.54 8.80 1.87
CA ASN A 118 17.23 7.62 1.34
C ASN A 118 17.02 6.38 2.20
N LYS A 119 17.09 6.49 3.53
CA LYS A 119 16.78 5.37 4.43
C LYS A 119 15.35 4.88 4.24
N PHE A 120 14.40 5.81 4.15
CA PHE A 120 12.99 5.51 3.94
C PHE A 120 12.75 4.75 2.62
N ILE A 121 13.25 5.29 1.49
CA ILE A 121 13.09 4.68 0.17
C ILE A 121 13.79 3.32 0.07
N THR A 122 15.00 3.18 0.64
CA THR A 122 15.70 1.89 0.70
C THR A 122 14.85 0.86 1.44
N ARG A 123 14.28 1.23 2.59
CA ARG A 123 13.45 0.31 3.37
C ARG A 123 12.15 -0.05 2.65
N ILE A 124 11.51 0.89 1.95
CA ILE A 124 10.37 0.60 1.07
C ILE A 124 10.78 -0.38 -0.04
N ASN A 125 11.96 -0.21 -0.62
CA ASN A 125 12.44 -1.08 -1.68
C ASN A 125 12.66 -2.54 -1.25
N ASP A 126 12.89 -2.79 0.04
CA ASP A 126 13.02 -4.14 0.61
C ASP A 126 11.70 -4.92 0.66
N PHE A 127 10.57 -4.26 0.43
CA PHE A 127 9.28 -4.94 0.38
C PHE A 127 9.15 -5.75 -0.92
N LYS A 128 8.84 -7.03 -0.75
CA LYS A 128 8.48 -7.92 -1.85
C LYS A 128 7.04 -8.37 -1.63
N TYR A 129 6.22 -8.15 -2.62
CA TYR A 129 4.84 -8.62 -2.60
C TYR A 129 4.75 -9.89 -3.42
N SER A 130 4.33 -10.97 -2.80
CA SER A 130 4.03 -12.22 -3.52
C SER A 130 2.71 -12.13 -4.30
N ASN A 131 1.83 -11.20 -3.88
CA ASN A 131 0.53 -10.93 -4.48
C ASN A 131 -0.08 -9.64 -3.90
N SER A 132 -1.17 -9.17 -4.49
CA SER A 132 -1.92 -7.99 -4.01
C SER A 132 -2.50 -8.16 -2.59
N GLU A 133 -2.66 -9.39 -2.12
CA GLU A 133 -3.13 -9.69 -0.77
C GLU A 133 -2.11 -9.29 0.29
N SER A 134 -0.83 -9.56 0.05
CA SER A 134 0.27 -9.17 0.95
C SER A 134 0.35 -7.64 1.11
N LEU A 135 0.07 -6.90 0.05
CA LEU A 135 -0.04 -5.44 0.10
C LEU A 135 -1.24 -5.01 0.95
N GLY A 136 -2.41 -5.64 0.75
CA GLY A 136 -3.61 -5.38 1.54
C GLY A 136 -3.42 -5.63 3.03
N ASP A 137 -2.78 -6.74 3.40
CA ASP A 137 -2.44 -7.07 4.79
C ASP A 137 -1.46 -6.03 5.40
N SER A 138 -0.54 -5.50 4.60
CA SER A 138 0.38 -4.43 5.03
C SER A 138 -0.36 -3.13 5.34
N PHE A 139 -1.33 -2.76 4.51
CA PHE A 139 -2.18 -1.58 4.76
C PHE A 139 -3.08 -1.78 5.98
N GLU A 140 -3.65 -2.96 6.17
CA GLU A 140 -4.45 -3.28 7.36
C GLU A 140 -3.61 -3.14 8.64
N TYR A 141 -2.37 -3.62 8.62
CA TYR A 141 -1.44 -3.45 9.75
C TYR A 141 -1.10 -1.98 10.01
N LEU A 142 -0.81 -1.20 8.96
CA LEU A 142 -0.59 0.24 9.08
C LEU A 142 -1.78 0.97 9.69
N LEU A 143 -3.00 0.65 9.24
CA LEU A 143 -4.21 1.26 9.75
C LEU A 143 -4.50 0.90 11.22
N SER A 144 -4.00 -0.25 11.71
CA SER A 144 -4.14 -0.63 13.11
C SER A 144 -3.48 0.36 14.07
N PHE A 145 -2.41 1.04 13.63
CA PHE A 145 -1.77 2.09 14.44
C PHE A 145 -2.62 3.35 14.63
N MET A 146 -3.51 3.64 13.68
CA MET A 146 -4.43 4.77 13.80
C MET A 146 -5.54 4.47 14.81
N GLY A 147 -6.02 3.23 14.88
CA GLY A 147 -7.07 2.80 15.81
C GLY A 147 -6.60 2.70 17.26
N SER A 148 -5.33 2.36 17.49
CA SER A 148 -4.79 2.17 18.85
C SER A 148 -4.58 3.47 19.64
N GLN A 149 -4.62 4.64 18.98
CA GLN A 149 -4.44 5.94 19.62
C GLN A 149 -5.76 6.65 19.97
N GLY A 150 -6.89 5.96 19.92
CA GLY A 150 -8.19 6.50 20.35
C GLY A 150 -8.79 7.58 19.45
N ASP A 151 -8.19 7.84 18.32
CA ASP A 151 -8.39 9.04 17.52
C ASP A 151 -9.28 8.82 16.30
N ALA A 152 -10.39 8.14 16.39
CA ALA A 152 -11.43 8.21 15.37
C ALA A 152 -12.62 7.25 15.49
N GLY A 153 -12.83 6.57 16.61
CA GLY A 153 -14.05 5.74 16.76
C GLY A 153 -14.21 4.64 15.69
N GLN A 154 -13.16 4.35 14.93
CA GLN A 154 -13.18 3.30 13.92
C GLN A 154 -12.79 1.97 14.55
N PHE A 155 -13.77 1.32 15.16
CA PHE A 155 -13.60 -0.05 15.63
C PHE A 155 -13.70 -0.98 14.43
N ARG A 156 -12.57 -1.56 14.03
CA ARG A 156 -12.54 -2.64 13.03
C ARG A 156 -12.66 -3.98 13.73
N THR A 157 -13.51 -4.83 13.23
CA THR A 157 -13.55 -6.23 13.70
C THR A 157 -12.20 -6.88 13.35
N PRO A 158 -11.49 -7.47 14.33
CA PRO A 158 -10.23 -8.15 14.08
C PRO A 158 -10.36 -9.25 13.03
N ARG A 159 -9.36 -9.37 12.14
CA ARG A 159 -9.41 -10.30 11.01
C ARG A 159 -9.72 -11.73 11.40
N HIS A 160 -9.07 -12.24 12.44
CA HIS A 160 -9.31 -13.60 12.92
C HIS A 160 -10.75 -13.86 13.39
N ILE A 161 -11.45 -12.83 13.88
CA ILE A 161 -12.86 -12.92 14.25
C ILE A 161 -13.73 -12.95 12.99
N ILE A 162 -13.41 -12.11 11.99
CA ILE A 162 -14.11 -12.10 10.71
C ILE A 162 -13.99 -13.49 10.05
N ASP A 163 -12.77 -14.01 9.95
CA ASP A 163 -12.48 -15.29 9.31
C ASP A 163 -13.18 -16.45 10.05
N PHE A 164 -13.18 -16.42 11.37
CA PHE A 164 -13.89 -17.40 12.21
C PHE A 164 -15.42 -17.37 11.95
N VAL A 165 -16.02 -16.18 11.92
CA VAL A 165 -17.46 -16.04 11.64
C VAL A 165 -17.79 -16.54 10.23
N VAL A 166 -16.99 -16.19 9.22
CA VAL A 166 -17.17 -16.64 7.84
C VAL A 166 -17.04 -18.16 7.74
N GLU A 167 -16.10 -18.77 8.45
CA GLU A 167 -15.92 -20.22 8.47
C GLU A 167 -17.13 -20.94 9.07
N ILE A 168 -17.71 -20.42 10.16
CA ILE A 168 -18.95 -20.98 10.76
C ILE A 168 -20.13 -20.85 9.81
N ILE A 169 -20.32 -19.68 9.19
CA ILE A 169 -21.43 -19.41 8.26
C ILE A 169 -21.28 -20.27 6.99
N ASN A 170 -20.04 -20.58 6.59
CA ASN A 170 -19.73 -21.45 5.46
C ASN A 170 -20.44 -21.05 4.15
N PRO A 171 -20.29 -19.80 3.68
CA PRO A 171 -21.00 -19.31 2.51
C PRO A 171 -20.62 -20.09 1.25
N LYS A 172 -21.60 -20.31 0.35
CA LYS A 172 -21.45 -21.11 -0.87
C LYS A 172 -21.42 -20.22 -2.12
N LYS A 173 -20.80 -20.73 -3.19
CA LYS A 173 -20.60 -20.02 -4.47
C LYS A 173 -21.89 -19.42 -5.07
N ASN A 174 -23.04 -20.03 -4.83
CA ASN A 174 -24.31 -19.62 -5.41
C ASN A 174 -25.18 -18.78 -4.46
N GLU A 175 -24.64 -18.39 -3.32
CA GLU A 175 -25.34 -17.58 -2.34
C GLU A 175 -25.05 -16.09 -2.53
N THR A 176 -26.02 -15.26 -2.17
CA THR A 176 -25.84 -13.80 -2.12
C THR A 176 -25.49 -13.40 -0.70
N ILE A 177 -24.42 -12.64 -0.55
CA ILE A 177 -23.95 -12.15 0.74
C ILE A 177 -24.23 -10.65 0.81
N LEU A 178 -24.97 -10.25 1.86
CA LEU A 178 -25.26 -8.84 2.15
C LEU A 178 -24.60 -8.43 3.45
N ASP A 179 -23.83 -7.36 3.39
CA ASP A 179 -23.30 -6.65 4.56
C ASP A 179 -23.83 -5.21 4.55
N PRO A 180 -24.89 -4.89 5.32
CA PRO A 180 -25.55 -3.57 5.29
C PRO A 180 -24.71 -2.47 5.96
N ALA A 181 -23.64 -2.83 6.67
CA ALA A 181 -22.73 -1.90 7.36
C ALA A 181 -21.26 -2.22 7.02
N CYS A 182 -20.98 -2.51 5.77
CA CYS A 182 -19.75 -3.16 5.30
C CYS A 182 -18.44 -2.43 5.66
N GLY A 183 -18.47 -1.14 5.93
CA GLY A 183 -17.25 -0.37 6.21
C GLY A 183 -16.22 -0.56 5.09
N THR A 184 -15.08 -1.16 5.43
CA THR A 184 -14.02 -1.51 4.46
C THR A 184 -14.22 -2.88 3.80
N ALA A 185 -15.42 -3.42 3.84
CA ALA A 185 -15.83 -4.71 3.26
C ALA A 185 -15.10 -5.95 3.83
N GLY A 186 -14.66 -5.91 5.08
CA GLY A 186 -13.90 -6.99 5.70
C GLY A 186 -14.59 -8.35 5.63
N PHE A 187 -15.86 -8.43 5.98
CA PHE A 187 -16.65 -9.67 5.91
C PHE A 187 -16.89 -10.13 4.46
N LEU A 188 -17.16 -9.21 3.54
CA LEU A 188 -17.36 -9.55 2.12
C LEU A 188 -16.09 -10.10 1.48
N ILE A 189 -14.94 -9.47 1.76
CA ILE A 189 -13.63 -9.91 1.27
C ILE A 189 -13.26 -11.28 1.84
N SER A 190 -13.46 -11.50 3.15
CA SER A 190 -13.20 -12.80 3.78
C SER A 190 -14.12 -13.89 3.22
N SER A 191 -15.40 -13.60 3.04
CA SER A 191 -16.35 -14.54 2.42
C SER A 191 -15.95 -14.90 0.99
N TYR A 192 -15.56 -13.91 0.18
CA TYR A 192 -15.04 -14.15 -1.17
C TYR A 192 -13.83 -15.07 -1.17
N LYS A 193 -12.84 -14.80 -0.33
CA LYS A 193 -11.63 -15.62 -0.20
C LYS A 193 -11.94 -17.03 0.26
N TYR A 194 -12.86 -17.18 1.21
CA TYR A 194 -13.32 -18.46 1.71
C TYR A 194 -13.97 -19.29 0.59
N ILE A 195 -14.91 -18.70 -0.16
CA ILE A 195 -15.57 -19.36 -1.30
C ILE A 195 -14.55 -19.73 -2.38
N LEU A 196 -13.63 -18.82 -2.70
CA LEU A 196 -12.58 -19.08 -3.68
C LEU A 196 -11.74 -20.30 -3.27
N LYS A 197 -11.26 -20.33 -2.02
CA LYS A 197 -10.46 -21.45 -1.49
C LYS A 197 -11.20 -22.79 -1.53
N GLN A 198 -12.50 -22.78 -1.32
CA GLN A 198 -13.32 -24.02 -1.37
C GLN A 198 -13.58 -24.51 -2.80
N ASN A 199 -13.38 -23.68 -3.82
CA ASN A 199 -13.70 -23.97 -5.21
C ASN A 199 -12.47 -23.97 -6.15
N THR A 200 -11.27 -23.77 -5.60
CA THR A 200 -10.01 -23.85 -6.34
C THR A 200 -9.24 -25.09 -5.83
N ASN A 201 -9.09 -26.09 -6.69
CA ASN A 201 -8.23 -27.26 -6.44
C ASN A 201 -6.80 -26.94 -6.84
#